data_5fc8aed7c23b299548c672f5da69c83d
#
_entry.id   5fc8aed7c23b299548c672f5da69c83d
#
_cell.length_a   1.000
_cell.length_b   1.000
_cell.length_c   1.000
_cell.angle_alpha   90.00
_cell.angle_beta   90.00
_cell.angle_gamma   90.00
#
_symmetry.space_group_name_H-M   'P 1'
#
loop_
_entity.id
_entity.type
_entity.pdbx_description
1 polymer ?
#
loop_
_entity_poly.entity_id
_entity_poly.type
_entity_poly.pdbx_seq_one_letter_code
_entity_poly.pdbx_strand_id
1 'polypeptide(L)'
;MAENKANSYEKLTQHRKEFVDQIIADVTTGKLFEWSSQHSGTPIRPKSLRALVKNQQAREGTQKESPYYHGYNAIKLFMITMEKNYPDNRWCTYNFAKKLGAHVRKGEKGVLIEKWGTTQKPVYKIDPDTQQIVPDMIQDKDGNMVQKMKNVPYVDYFVVFNVSQIEGIEPEKQKEFVSHVDENEPNQAMELMIQNSEAKIVFDQSRSNEYDLAKDEIHVMERHKFEDLPAFYGTVAHEIGHSTGAADRLDRSGITKPNQFGSVEYAKEELRAELTAMFLQMEYGVQLNYKNHIAYLQSWSKGLKKDDQAQENIYEKWGEILLGDPNELAKAANDADKAAQYIISRMIEKNLTKEQIAELRPMDEQKVVLTSGKKVEEIDVNTKEQKPVKTLQLGNSQKRGKKRK
;
A
#
# COMPACT_ATOMS: atom_id res chain seq x y z
N MET A 1 30.49 -17.32 23.07
CA MET A 1 29.41 -17.63 22.11
C MET A 1 29.12 -16.36 21.32
N ALA A 2 29.50 -16.30 20.05
CA ALA A 2 29.20 -15.16 19.20
C ALA A 2 27.73 -15.31 18.76
N GLU A 3 26.84 -14.48 19.31
CA GLU A 3 25.49 -14.33 18.79
C GLU A 3 25.61 -13.90 17.32
N ASN A 4 25.12 -14.76 16.42
CA ASN A 4 24.98 -14.49 15.02
C ASN A 4 23.95 -13.34 14.88
N LYS A 5 24.41 -12.09 14.88
CA LYS A 5 23.53 -10.93 14.61
C LYS A 5 23.08 -11.06 13.16
N ALA A 6 21.86 -11.55 12.96
CA ALA A 6 21.21 -11.50 11.67
C ALA A 6 21.40 -10.10 11.08
N ASN A 7 21.72 -10.02 9.77
CA ASN A 7 21.92 -8.73 9.13
C ASN A 7 20.58 -7.96 9.07
N SER A 8 20.62 -6.68 8.81
CA SER A 8 19.41 -5.84 8.82
C SER A 8 18.38 -6.27 7.77
N TYR A 9 18.84 -6.82 6.66
CA TYR A 9 17.95 -7.31 5.61
C TYR A 9 17.20 -8.59 6.03
N GLU A 10 17.90 -9.53 6.67
CA GLU A 10 17.28 -10.75 7.22
C GLU A 10 16.19 -10.42 8.24
N LYS A 11 16.44 -9.41 9.09
CA LYS A 11 15.44 -8.94 10.07
C LYS A 11 14.21 -8.30 9.42
N LEU A 12 14.40 -7.52 8.36
CA LEU A 12 13.33 -6.96 7.57
C LEU A 12 12.48 -8.07 6.93
N THR A 13 13.15 -9.02 6.27
CA THR A 13 12.52 -10.18 5.63
C THR A 13 11.74 -11.02 6.65
N GLN A 14 12.30 -11.22 7.86
CA GLN A 14 11.62 -11.96 8.92
C GLN A 14 10.31 -11.27 9.36
N HIS A 15 10.31 -9.95 9.57
CA HIS A 15 9.09 -9.23 9.93
C HIS A 15 8.01 -9.27 8.84
N ARG A 16 8.43 -9.27 7.58
CA ARG A 16 7.50 -9.41 6.45
C ARG A 16 6.98 -10.83 6.33
N LYS A 17 7.85 -11.81 6.56
CA LYS A 17 7.46 -13.23 6.59
C LYS A 17 6.39 -13.52 7.63
N GLU A 18 6.54 -13.01 8.85
CA GLU A 18 5.55 -13.19 9.92
C GLU A 18 4.16 -12.69 9.49
N PHE A 19 4.09 -11.58 8.77
CA PHE A 19 2.83 -11.06 8.25
C PHE A 19 2.28 -11.91 7.08
N VAL A 20 3.12 -12.33 6.15
CA VAL A 20 2.72 -13.21 5.03
C VAL A 20 2.22 -14.55 5.57
N ASP A 21 2.92 -15.16 6.51
CA ASP A 21 2.51 -16.42 7.15
C ASP A 21 1.14 -16.28 7.82
N GLN A 22 0.88 -15.14 8.48
CA GLN A 22 -0.43 -14.84 9.10
C GLN A 22 -1.54 -14.76 8.05
N ILE A 23 -1.33 -14.01 6.97
CA ILE A 23 -2.30 -13.90 5.86
C ILE A 23 -2.63 -15.29 5.30
N ILE A 24 -1.60 -16.08 5.00
CA ILE A 24 -1.78 -17.41 4.42
C ILE A 24 -2.55 -18.31 5.40
N ALA A 25 -2.25 -18.23 6.70
CA ALA A 25 -2.97 -19.01 7.71
C ALA A 25 -4.46 -18.59 7.79
N ASP A 26 -4.76 -17.30 7.75
CA ASP A 26 -6.12 -16.78 7.83
C ASP A 26 -6.94 -17.10 6.57
N VAL A 27 -6.27 -17.08 5.41
CA VAL A 27 -6.83 -17.57 4.13
C VAL A 27 -7.16 -19.06 4.22
N THR A 28 -6.19 -19.85 4.66
CA THR A 28 -6.31 -21.32 4.73
C THR A 28 -7.43 -21.78 5.68
N THR A 29 -7.62 -21.07 6.78
CA THR A 29 -8.66 -21.35 7.78
C THR A 29 -10.03 -20.80 7.41
N GLY A 30 -10.16 -20.06 6.32
CA GLY A 30 -11.42 -19.43 5.89
C GLY A 30 -11.85 -18.24 6.73
N LYS A 31 -11.04 -17.80 7.70
CA LYS A 31 -11.34 -16.63 8.54
C LYS A 31 -11.58 -15.36 7.74
N LEU A 32 -10.85 -15.17 6.66
CA LEU A 32 -11.07 -14.05 5.75
C LEU A 32 -12.47 -14.09 5.08
N PHE A 33 -13.13 -15.23 5.00
CA PHE A 33 -14.49 -15.38 4.46
C PHE A 33 -15.60 -15.02 5.43
N GLU A 34 -15.49 -15.49 6.66
CA GLU A 34 -16.45 -15.15 7.71
C GLU A 34 -16.60 -13.63 7.86
N TRP A 35 -15.60 -12.97 7.55
CA TRP A 35 -15.27 -11.60 7.63
C TRP A 35 -15.88 -10.73 6.51
N SER A 36 -15.69 -11.14 5.23
CA SER A 36 -16.32 -10.49 4.08
C SER A 36 -17.85 -10.61 4.10
N SER A 37 -18.39 -11.69 4.66
CA SER A 37 -19.83 -11.90 4.79
C SER A 37 -20.47 -11.05 5.90
N GLN A 38 -19.69 -10.60 6.88
CA GLN A 38 -20.17 -9.79 8.02
C GLN A 38 -20.03 -8.28 7.77
N HIS A 39 -19.24 -7.87 6.77
CA HIS A 39 -18.97 -6.48 6.44
C HIS A 39 -19.61 -6.12 5.10
N SER A 40 -20.85 -5.65 5.15
CA SER A 40 -21.51 -4.99 4.03
C SER A 40 -21.02 -3.54 3.83
N GLY A 41 -19.83 -3.20 4.32
CA GLY A 41 -19.31 -1.85 4.30
C GLY A 41 -18.27 -1.65 3.22
N THR A 42 -18.24 -0.46 2.63
CA THR A 42 -17.22 -0.03 1.69
C THR A 42 -15.86 -0.05 2.38
N PRO A 43 -14.85 -0.74 1.85
CA PRO A 43 -13.51 -0.70 2.41
C PRO A 43 -12.94 0.70 2.26
N ILE A 44 -12.37 1.21 3.33
CA ILE A 44 -11.76 2.52 3.32
C ILE A 44 -10.26 2.36 3.59
N ARG A 45 -9.45 3.06 2.81
CA ARG A 45 -8.00 3.06 2.95
C ARG A 45 -7.60 3.48 4.37
N PRO A 46 -6.67 2.79 5.04
CA PRO A 46 -6.21 3.15 6.37
C PRO A 46 -5.64 4.57 6.43
N LYS A 47 -6.03 5.33 7.46
CA LYS A 47 -5.65 6.73 7.65
C LYS A 47 -4.77 6.94 8.88
N SER A 48 -3.84 7.89 8.79
CA SER A 48 -3.06 8.39 9.91
C SER A 48 -3.87 9.41 10.69
N LEU A 49 -4.24 9.09 11.92
CA LEU A 49 -4.93 10.03 12.80
C LEU A 49 -4.11 11.32 13.01
N ARG A 50 -2.78 11.21 13.03
CA ARG A 50 -1.91 12.38 13.14
C ARG A 50 -2.02 13.30 11.92
N ALA A 51 -2.03 12.75 10.71
CA ALA A 51 -2.18 13.55 9.50
C ALA A 51 -3.57 14.22 9.45
N LEU A 52 -4.63 13.53 9.86
CA LEU A 52 -5.97 14.11 9.99
C LEU A 52 -6.01 15.28 10.96
N VAL A 53 -5.45 15.12 12.17
CA VAL A 53 -5.36 16.20 13.16
C VAL A 53 -4.56 17.38 12.62
N LYS A 54 -3.43 17.14 11.97
CA LYS A 54 -2.60 18.18 11.35
C LYS A 54 -3.36 18.92 10.25
N ASN A 55 -4.10 18.22 9.41
CA ASN A 55 -4.92 18.78 8.37
C ASN A 55 -6.08 19.63 8.94
N GLN A 56 -6.68 19.18 10.05
CA GLN A 56 -7.73 19.94 10.76
C GLN A 56 -7.20 21.25 11.35
N GLN A 57 -5.93 21.25 11.80
CA GLN A 57 -5.26 22.46 12.32
C GLN A 57 -4.70 23.38 11.25
N ALA A 58 -4.61 22.92 10.00
CA ALA A 58 -4.04 23.68 8.91
C ALA A 58 -4.86 24.94 8.63
N ARG A 59 -4.18 26.07 8.41
CA ARG A 59 -4.83 27.33 8.03
C ARG A 59 -5.44 27.19 6.65
N GLU A 60 -6.49 27.94 6.41
CA GLU A 60 -7.08 28.04 5.08
C GLU A 60 -6.02 28.38 4.02
N GLY A 61 -6.06 27.71 2.87
CA GLY A 61 -5.05 27.85 1.80
C GLY A 61 -3.75 27.05 2.01
N THR A 62 -3.54 26.43 3.17
CA THR A 62 -2.38 25.51 3.37
C THR A 62 -2.63 24.21 2.64
N GLN A 63 -1.59 23.71 1.95
CA GLN A 63 -1.66 22.37 1.36
C GLN A 63 -1.76 21.31 2.46
N LYS A 64 -2.84 20.52 2.44
CA LYS A 64 -3.04 19.40 3.34
C LYS A 64 -2.14 18.22 2.95
N GLU A 65 -1.69 17.46 3.95
CA GLU A 65 -0.99 16.19 3.72
C GLU A 65 -2.00 15.09 3.39
N SER A 66 -1.61 14.11 2.55
CA SER A 66 -2.43 12.91 2.39
C SER A 66 -2.57 12.21 3.74
N PRO A 67 -3.79 11.95 4.21
CA PRO A 67 -3.98 11.25 5.48
C PRO A 67 -3.75 9.75 5.37
N TYR A 68 -3.67 9.22 4.18
CA TYR A 68 -3.63 7.78 3.93
C TYR A 68 -2.27 7.16 4.23
N TYR A 69 -2.29 5.94 4.72
CA TYR A 69 -1.12 5.08 4.66
C TYR A 69 -0.87 4.63 3.22
N HIS A 70 0.38 4.38 2.86
CA HIS A 70 0.84 4.05 1.52
C HIS A 70 1.47 2.67 1.43
N GLY A 71 1.41 2.06 0.24
CA GLY A 71 2.09 0.84 -0.12
C GLY A 71 1.85 -0.30 0.86
N TYR A 72 2.92 -0.98 1.26
CA TYR A 72 2.87 -2.11 2.18
C TYR A 72 2.15 -1.82 3.51
N ASN A 73 2.38 -0.65 4.10
CA ASN A 73 1.69 -0.29 5.34
C ASN A 73 0.17 -0.19 5.16
N ALA A 74 -0.29 0.35 4.03
CA ALA A 74 -1.72 0.46 3.75
C ALA A 74 -2.36 -0.92 3.65
N ILE A 75 -1.79 -1.83 2.86
CA ILE A 75 -2.29 -3.21 2.72
C ILE A 75 -2.26 -3.93 4.08
N LYS A 76 -1.15 -3.82 4.81
CA LYS A 76 -1.01 -4.45 6.12
C LYS A 76 -2.07 -3.98 7.12
N LEU A 77 -2.24 -2.68 7.27
CA LEU A 77 -3.21 -2.10 8.21
C LEU A 77 -4.65 -2.38 7.76
N PHE A 78 -4.92 -2.34 6.46
CA PHE A 78 -6.21 -2.72 5.90
C PHE A 78 -6.55 -4.17 6.26
N MET A 79 -5.68 -5.13 5.96
CA MET A 79 -5.93 -6.55 6.26
C MET A 79 -6.14 -6.82 7.75
N ILE A 80 -5.40 -6.11 8.62
CA ILE A 80 -5.58 -6.23 10.07
C ILE A 80 -6.88 -5.55 10.54
N THR A 81 -7.26 -4.40 9.95
CA THR A 81 -8.57 -3.77 10.21
C THR A 81 -9.67 -4.77 9.95
N MET A 82 -9.54 -5.42 8.86
CA MET A 82 -10.46 -6.44 8.44
C MET A 82 -10.38 -7.66 9.37
N GLU A 83 -9.30 -8.38 9.61
CA GLU A 83 -9.12 -9.51 10.52
C GLU A 83 -9.66 -9.27 11.94
N LYS A 84 -9.51 -8.07 12.46
CA LYS A 84 -9.96 -7.69 13.81
C LYS A 84 -11.36 -7.10 13.85
N ASN A 85 -12.02 -6.99 12.71
CA ASN A 85 -13.33 -6.35 12.60
C ASN A 85 -13.36 -4.95 13.23
N TYR A 86 -12.33 -4.14 12.97
CA TYR A 86 -12.31 -2.78 13.48
C TYR A 86 -13.29 -1.90 12.70
N PRO A 87 -14.23 -1.24 13.38
CA PRO A 87 -15.18 -0.33 12.73
C PRO A 87 -14.56 1.02 12.33
N ASP A 88 -13.29 1.24 12.61
CA ASP A 88 -12.56 2.48 12.33
C ASP A 88 -11.31 2.17 11.52
N ASN A 89 -10.96 3.01 10.55
CA ASN A 89 -9.78 2.83 9.71
C ASN A 89 -8.62 3.77 10.06
N ARG A 90 -8.76 4.56 11.14
CA ARG A 90 -7.74 5.48 11.62
C ARG A 90 -6.78 4.79 12.58
N TRP A 91 -5.51 5.14 12.44
CA TRP A 91 -4.42 4.55 13.21
C TRP A 91 -3.48 5.62 13.75
N CYS A 92 -2.95 5.41 14.95
CA CYS A 92 -1.91 6.28 15.50
C CYS A 92 -0.97 5.53 16.45
N THR A 93 0.16 6.18 16.76
CA THR A 93 1.09 5.68 17.78
C THR A 93 0.53 5.88 19.19
N TYR A 94 0.98 5.07 20.13
CA TYR A 94 0.64 5.22 21.56
C TYR A 94 0.87 6.64 22.08
N ASN A 95 2.04 7.21 21.75
CA ASN A 95 2.38 8.56 22.23
C ASN A 95 1.49 9.63 21.62
N PHE A 96 1.01 9.45 20.37
CA PHE A 96 0.08 10.38 19.78
C PHE A 96 -1.30 10.31 20.45
N ALA A 97 -1.81 9.11 20.72
CA ALA A 97 -3.04 8.94 21.50
C ALA A 97 -2.94 9.67 22.85
N LYS A 98 -1.82 9.50 23.57
CA LYS A 98 -1.57 10.19 24.84
C LYS A 98 -1.54 11.72 24.69
N LYS A 99 -0.96 12.27 23.60
CA LYS A 99 -1.00 13.72 23.32
C LYS A 99 -2.41 14.25 23.13
N LEU A 100 -3.27 13.45 22.49
CA LEU A 100 -4.68 13.76 22.33
C LEU A 100 -5.46 13.74 23.66
N GLY A 101 -4.86 13.29 24.76
CA GLY A 101 -5.55 13.03 26.02
C GLY A 101 -6.34 11.72 26.01
N ALA A 102 -6.09 10.89 25.01
CA ALA A 102 -6.67 9.57 24.84
C ALA A 102 -5.69 8.47 25.31
N HIS A 103 -6.17 7.25 25.47
CA HIS A 103 -5.31 6.15 25.91
C HIS A 103 -5.68 4.82 25.25
N VAL A 104 -4.67 4.05 24.91
CA VAL A 104 -4.84 2.68 24.42
C VAL A 104 -5.30 1.79 25.58
N ARG A 105 -6.35 1.01 25.38
CA ARG A 105 -6.88 0.10 26.40
C ARG A 105 -5.82 -0.92 26.82
N LYS A 106 -5.88 -1.33 28.10
CA LYS A 106 -4.95 -2.32 28.66
C LYS A 106 -5.08 -3.66 27.94
N GLY A 107 -3.95 -4.24 27.53
CA GLY A 107 -3.90 -5.54 26.86
C GLY A 107 -3.98 -5.48 25.35
N GLU A 108 -4.30 -4.34 24.76
CA GLU A 108 -4.33 -4.17 23.29
C GLU A 108 -2.94 -4.32 22.67
N LYS A 109 -2.90 -4.94 21.50
CA LYS A 109 -1.67 -5.14 20.73
C LYS A 109 -1.64 -4.23 19.52
N GLY A 110 -0.57 -3.48 19.37
CA GLY A 110 -0.36 -2.61 18.22
C GLY A 110 0.26 -3.36 17.03
N VAL A 111 0.24 -2.72 15.90
CA VAL A 111 0.77 -3.23 14.62
C VAL A 111 2.08 -2.55 14.28
N LEU A 112 3.08 -3.33 13.92
CA LEU A 112 4.38 -2.82 13.47
C LEU A 112 4.27 -2.35 12.01
N ILE A 113 4.63 -1.08 11.78
CA ILE A 113 4.70 -0.47 10.44
C ILE A 113 6.12 -0.04 10.10
N GLU A 114 6.41 0.11 8.82
CA GLU A 114 7.70 0.52 8.27
C GLU A 114 7.68 1.99 7.87
N LYS A 115 8.73 2.74 8.26
CA LYS A 115 8.99 4.08 7.74
C LYS A 115 10.36 4.11 7.10
N TRP A 116 10.39 4.23 5.80
CA TRP A 116 11.61 4.26 5.01
C TRP A 116 12.22 5.66 4.95
N GLY A 117 13.55 5.68 4.96
CA GLY A 117 14.32 6.90 4.80
C GLY A 117 15.69 6.61 4.22
N THR A 118 16.43 7.68 3.93
CA THR A 118 17.82 7.61 3.50
C THR A 118 18.70 8.43 4.42
N THR A 119 19.89 7.93 4.69
CA THR A 119 20.94 8.68 5.41
C THR A 119 22.17 8.72 4.54
N GLN A 120 22.93 9.80 4.62
CA GLN A 120 24.21 9.92 3.91
C GLN A 120 25.32 9.29 4.74
N LYS A 121 26.15 8.48 4.07
CA LYS A 121 27.37 7.91 4.65
C LYS A 121 28.57 8.22 3.79
N PRO A 122 29.73 8.51 4.41
CA PRO A 122 30.96 8.73 3.69
C PRO A 122 31.41 7.46 2.94
N VAL A 123 31.94 7.67 1.75
CA VAL A 123 32.54 6.60 0.94
C VAL A 123 34.04 6.60 1.18
N TYR A 124 34.59 5.41 1.32
CA TYR A 124 36.03 5.18 1.47
C TYR A 124 36.52 4.30 0.32
N LYS A 125 37.76 4.48 -0.08
CA LYS A 125 38.46 3.65 -1.07
C LYS A 125 39.75 3.10 -0.48
N ILE A 126 40.31 2.07 -1.09
CA ILE A 126 41.65 1.57 -0.77
C ILE A 126 42.62 2.37 -1.64
N ASP A 127 43.58 3.03 -1.00
CA ASP A 127 44.69 3.70 -1.67
C ASP A 127 45.56 2.63 -2.35
N PRO A 128 45.83 2.74 -3.67
CA PRO A 128 46.54 1.71 -4.40
C PRO A 128 47.99 1.58 -3.98
N ASP A 129 48.63 2.66 -3.51
CA ASP A 129 50.06 2.70 -3.16
C ASP A 129 50.29 2.27 -1.71
N THR A 130 49.48 2.76 -0.79
CA THR A 130 49.63 2.49 0.65
C THR A 130 48.81 1.34 1.16
N GLN A 131 47.83 0.82 0.38
CA GLN A 131 46.83 -0.20 0.77
C GLN A 131 46.00 0.21 1.98
N GLN A 132 45.99 1.49 2.35
CA GLN A 132 45.19 2.02 3.45
C GLN A 132 43.80 2.42 2.98
N ILE A 133 42.84 2.36 3.91
CA ILE A 133 41.46 2.85 3.67
C ILE A 133 41.48 4.37 3.85
N VAL A 134 41.25 5.10 2.76
CA VAL A 134 41.22 6.56 2.74
C VAL A 134 39.86 7.09 2.31
N PRO A 135 39.46 8.30 2.68
CA PRO A 135 38.26 8.94 2.17
C PRO A 135 38.25 9.00 0.64
N ASP A 136 37.13 8.62 0.01
CA ASP A 136 36.96 8.83 -1.42
C ASP A 136 36.53 10.29 -1.65
N MET A 137 37.42 11.09 -2.25
CA MET A 137 37.25 12.53 -2.45
C MET A 137 36.75 12.80 -3.86
N ILE A 138 35.81 13.74 -4.00
CA ILE A 138 35.30 14.26 -5.27
C ILE A 138 35.34 15.78 -5.27
N GLN A 139 35.39 16.38 -6.44
CA GLN A 139 35.30 17.83 -6.60
C GLN A 139 33.83 18.26 -6.60
N ASP A 140 33.44 19.23 -5.78
CA ASP A 140 32.11 19.81 -5.79
C ASP A 140 31.95 20.84 -6.93
N LYS A 141 30.78 21.49 -7.01
CA LYS A 141 30.48 22.48 -8.05
C LYS A 141 31.32 23.74 -7.97
N ASP A 142 31.89 24.02 -6.80
CA ASP A 142 32.71 25.18 -6.51
C ASP A 142 34.22 24.88 -6.63
N GLY A 143 34.55 23.63 -7.04
CA GLY A 143 35.91 23.19 -7.23
C GLY A 143 36.63 22.67 -5.96
N ASN A 144 35.95 22.61 -4.81
CA ASN A 144 36.51 22.12 -3.56
C ASN A 144 36.54 20.60 -3.50
N MET A 145 37.59 20.04 -2.91
CA MET A 145 37.66 18.60 -2.65
C MET A 145 36.82 18.27 -1.41
N VAL A 146 35.72 17.51 -1.64
CA VAL A 146 34.83 17.06 -0.58
C VAL A 146 34.73 15.55 -0.54
N GLN A 147 34.45 14.99 0.64
CA GLN A 147 34.29 13.56 0.76
C GLN A 147 33.02 13.10 0.05
N LYS A 148 33.16 12.12 -0.83
CA LYS A 148 32.04 11.49 -1.51
C LYS A 148 31.09 10.86 -0.51
N MET A 149 29.81 11.20 -0.61
CA MET A 149 28.75 10.65 0.21
C MET A 149 27.89 9.71 -0.62
N LYS A 150 27.38 8.64 -0.01
CA LYS A 150 26.37 7.77 -0.62
C LYS A 150 25.10 7.73 0.21
N ASN A 151 23.98 7.69 -0.46
CA ASN A 151 22.70 7.46 0.19
C ASN A 151 22.59 6.00 0.59
N VAL A 152 22.32 5.76 1.86
CA VAL A 152 22.10 4.43 2.42
C VAL A 152 20.66 4.36 2.92
N PRO A 153 19.83 3.47 2.38
CA PRO A 153 18.48 3.32 2.86
C PRO A 153 18.45 2.74 4.27
N TYR A 154 17.48 3.17 5.04
CA TYR A 154 17.16 2.58 6.34
C TYR A 154 15.65 2.45 6.48
N VAL A 155 15.23 1.57 7.37
CA VAL A 155 13.82 1.43 7.78
C VAL A 155 13.72 1.58 9.29
N ASP A 156 12.83 2.48 9.70
CA ASP A 156 12.39 2.67 11.08
C ASP A 156 11.08 1.93 11.30
N TYR A 157 10.95 1.28 12.42
CA TYR A 157 9.73 0.59 12.82
C TYR A 157 8.99 1.36 13.90
N PHE A 158 7.69 1.52 13.70
CA PHE A 158 6.78 2.12 14.65
C PHE A 158 5.64 1.18 14.96
N VAL A 159 5.13 1.23 16.18
CA VAL A 159 3.92 0.51 16.58
C VAL A 159 2.75 1.48 16.55
N VAL A 160 1.71 1.13 15.79
CA VAL A 160 0.46 1.88 15.72
C VAL A 160 -0.71 1.05 16.24
N PHE A 161 -1.72 1.75 16.72
CA PHE A 161 -2.96 1.19 17.25
C PHE A 161 -4.13 1.74 16.45
N ASN A 162 -5.12 0.90 16.18
CA ASN A 162 -6.38 1.35 15.57
C ASN A 162 -7.15 2.21 16.58
N VAL A 163 -7.89 3.21 16.10
CA VAL A 163 -8.73 4.05 16.97
C VAL A 163 -9.73 3.23 17.78
N SER A 164 -10.21 2.11 17.24
CA SER A 164 -11.09 1.17 17.96
C SER A 164 -10.45 0.54 19.20
N GLN A 165 -9.12 0.63 19.37
CA GLN A 165 -8.38 0.17 20.54
C GLN A 165 -8.12 1.30 21.56
N ILE A 166 -8.62 2.51 21.29
CA ILE A 166 -8.25 3.75 22.00
C ILE A 166 -9.52 4.36 22.60
N GLU A 167 -9.48 4.68 23.88
CA GLU A 167 -10.50 5.46 24.56
C GLU A 167 -10.14 6.95 24.51
N GLY A 168 -11.17 7.79 24.37
CA GLY A 168 -11.01 9.24 24.33
C GLY A 168 -11.07 9.87 22.93
N ILE A 169 -11.34 9.06 21.89
CA ILE A 169 -11.53 9.52 20.51
C ILE A 169 -12.87 8.99 20.03
N GLU A 170 -13.71 9.86 19.44
CA GLU A 170 -14.97 9.42 18.84
C GLU A 170 -14.72 8.54 17.62
N PRO A 171 -15.44 7.40 17.47
CA PRO A 171 -15.37 6.57 16.28
C PRO A 171 -15.71 7.35 15.01
N GLU A 172 -15.10 6.96 13.89
CA GLU A 172 -15.45 7.52 12.58
C GLU A 172 -16.86 7.07 12.18
N LYS A 173 -17.65 7.98 11.61
CA LYS A 173 -19.04 7.71 11.19
C LYS A 173 -19.11 6.98 9.84
N GLN A 174 -18.44 5.85 9.73
CA GLN A 174 -18.41 5.08 8.47
C GLN A 174 -19.79 4.54 8.05
N LYS A 175 -20.59 4.08 9.03
CA LYS A 175 -21.92 3.48 8.73
C LYS A 175 -22.88 4.42 8.03
N GLU A 176 -22.84 5.72 8.36
CA GLU A 176 -23.69 6.72 7.70
C GLU A 176 -23.29 6.94 6.24
N PHE A 177 -21.98 6.88 5.95
CA PHE A 177 -21.48 7.04 4.59
C PHE A 177 -21.81 5.83 3.70
N VAL A 178 -21.58 4.63 4.21
CA VAL A 178 -21.80 3.38 3.46
C VAL A 178 -23.28 3.13 3.18
N SER A 179 -24.19 3.54 4.07
CA SER A 179 -25.63 3.38 3.87
C SER A 179 -26.20 4.27 2.75
N HIS A 180 -25.44 5.23 2.26
CA HIS A 180 -25.84 6.15 1.18
C HIS A 180 -25.19 5.84 -0.17
N VAL A 181 -24.26 4.87 -0.23
CA VAL A 181 -23.66 4.43 -1.51
C VAL A 181 -24.56 3.34 -2.11
N ASP A 182 -25.36 3.72 -3.10
CA ASP A 182 -26.09 2.74 -3.92
C ASP A 182 -25.07 2.04 -4.84
N GLU A 183 -24.95 0.73 -4.71
CA GLU A 183 -24.05 -0.10 -5.54
C GLU A 183 -24.41 -0.05 -7.04
N ASN A 184 -25.61 0.45 -7.37
CA ASN A 184 -26.08 0.63 -8.74
C ASN A 184 -25.90 2.05 -9.26
N GLU A 185 -25.49 3.00 -8.42
CA GLU A 185 -25.18 4.35 -8.88
C GLU A 185 -23.72 4.47 -9.37
N PRO A 186 -23.50 5.16 -10.52
CA PRO A 186 -22.14 5.36 -11.02
C PRO A 186 -21.26 6.15 -10.03
N ASN A 187 -20.07 5.61 -9.73
CA ASN A 187 -19.07 6.31 -8.94
C ASN A 187 -18.34 7.33 -9.82
N GLN A 188 -18.45 8.61 -9.49
CA GLN A 188 -17.92 9.70 -10.30
C GLN A 188 -16.40 9.59 -10.51
N ALA A 189 -15.63 9.20 -9.50
CA ALA A 189 -14.17 9.05 -9.63
C ALA A 189 -13.81 7.91 -10.61
N MET A 190 -14.53 6.78 -10.54
CA MET A 190 -14.33 5.66 -11.45
C MET A 190 -14.73 6.01 -12.89
N GLU A 191 -15.81 6.75 -13.08
CA GLU A 191 -16.20 7.24 -14.41
C GLU A 191 -15.15 8.21 -14.99
N LEU A 192 -14.60 9.11 -14.18
CA LEU A 192 -13.49 9.99 -14.60
C LEU A 192 -12.23 9.18 -14.97
N MET A 193 -11.91 8.14 -14.21
CA MET A 193 -10.80 7.25 -14.52
C MET A 193 -10.98 6.60 -15.90
N ILE A 194 -12.17 6.08 -16.20
CA ILE A 194 -12.49 5.46 -17.48
C ILE A 194 -12.44 6.48 -18.61
N GLN A 195 -13.07 7.63 -18.41
CA GLN A 195 -13.15 8.69 -19.43
C GLN A 195 -11.77 9.25 -19.80
N ASN A 196 -10.88 9.39 -18.83
CA ASN A 196 -9.56 9.99 -19.00
C ASN A 196 -8.42 8.96 -19.10
N SER A 197 -8.73 7.68 -19.30
CA SER A 197 -7.72 6.63 -19.44
C SER A 197 -6.72 6.99 -20.54
N GLU A 198 -5.42 6.87 -20.27
CA GLU A 198 -4.37 7.13 -21.27
C GLU A 198 -4.31 6.01 -22.32
N ALA A 199 -4.56 4.75 -21.93
CA ALA A 199 -4.79 3.67 -22.87
C ALA A 199 -6.25 3.70 -23.34
N LYS A 200 -6.47 3.46 -24.62
CA LYS A 200 -7.82 3.45 -25.20
C LYS A 200 -8.60 2.26 -24.68
N ILE A 201 -9.79 2.49 -24.12
CA ILE A 201 -10.69 1.43 -23.66
C ILE A 201 -11.68 1.07 -24.78
N VAL A 202 -11.79 -0.24 -25.06
CA VAL A 202 -12.68 -0.82 -26.06
C VAL A 202 -13.60 -1.83 -25.39
N PHE A 203 -14.91 -1.60 -25.47
CA PHE A 203 -15.90 -2.48 -24.90
C PHE A 203 -16.39 -3.48 -25.95
N ASP A 204 -15.64 -4.56 -26.15
CA ASP A 204 -15.90 -5.52 -27.23
C ASP A 204 -15.73 -7.00 -26.80
N GLN A 205 -15.20 -7.27 -25.62
CA GLN A 205 -14.89 -8.62 -25.19
C GLN A 205 -16.15 -9.38 -24.72
N SER A 206 -16.24 -10.64 -25.09
CA SER A 206 -17.33 -11.52 -24.70
C SER A 206 -17.04 -12.39 -23.48
N ARG A 207 -15.75 -12.66 -23.19
CA ARG A 207 -15.34 -13.63 -22.16
C ARG A 207 -14.08 -13.26 -21.39
N SER A 208 -13.23 -12.36 -21.87
CA SER A 208 -11.97 -11.96 -21.22
C SER A 208 -11.82 -10.46 -21.18
N ASN A 209 -10.99 -9.98 -20.29
CA ASN A 209 -10.57 -8.59 -20.20
C ASN A 209 -9.05 -8.59 -20.29
N GLU A 210 -8.43 -7.64 -20.98
CA GLU A 210 -6.99 -7.60 -21.17
C GLU A 210 -6.47 -6.22 -21.58
N TYR A 211 -5.25 -5.90 -21.19
CA TYR A 211 -4.47 -4.80 -21.72
C TYR A 211 -3.53 -5.27 -22.83
N ASP A 212 -3.73 -4.83 -24.06
CA ASP A 212 -2.85 -5.06 -25.22
C ASP A 212 -1.74 -3.99 -25.25
N LEU A 213 -0.54 -4.35 -24.78
CA LEU A 213 0.62 -3.45 -24.76
C LEU A 213 1.03 -2.99 -26.16
N ALA A 214 0.88 -3.85 -27.20
CA ALA A 214 1.33 -3.52 -28.55
C ALA A 214 0.48 -2.44 -29.21
N LYS A 215 -0.80 -2.36 -28.84
CA LYS A 215 -1.74 -1.36 -29.35
C LYS A 215 -1.99 -0.21 -28.36
N ASP A 216 -1.57 -0.36 -27.12
CA ASP A 216 -1.95 0.47 -25.98
C ASP A 216 -3.48 0.57 -25.84
N GLU A 217 -4.15 -0.57 -25.96
CA GLU A 217 -5.60 -0.69 -25.86
C GLU A 217 -5.99 -1.63 -24.70
N ILE A 218 -7.06 -1.24 -24.02
CA ILE A 218 -7.71 -2.06 -22.98
C ILE A 218 -8.99 -2.61 -23.55
N HIS A 219 -9.11 -3.93 -23.63
CA HIS A 219 -10.30 -4.63 -24.08
C HIS A 219 -11.08 -5.13 -22.87
N VAL A 220 -12.32 -4.73 -22.70
CA VAL A 220 -13.17 -5.05 -21.56
C VAL A 220 -14.57 -5.47 -22.03
N MET A 221 -15.18 -6.38 -21.31
CA MET A 221 -16.60 -6.69 -21.51
C MET A 221 -17.47 -5.46 -21.29
N GLU A 222 -18.59 -5.40 -21.99
CA GLU A 222 -19.59 -4.35 -21.81
C GLU A 222 -20.13 -4.34 -20.35
N ARG A 223 -20.35 -3.16 -19.79
CA ARG A 223 -20.79 -2.94 -18.41
C ARG A 223 -21.94 -3.83 -17.97
N HIS A 224 -22.94 -4.01 -18.83
CA HIS A 224 -24.14 -4.80 -18.50
C HIS A 224 -23.89 -6.32 -18.36
N LYS A 225 -22.69 -6.81 -18.68
CA LYS A 225 -22.29 -8.21 -18.52
C LYS A 225 -21.68 -8.52 -17.15
N PHE A 226 -21.45 -7.49 -16.35
CA PHE A 226 -20.97 -7.63 -14.98
C PHE A 226 -22.15 -7.79 -14.00
N GLU A 227 -21.90 -8.46 -12.88
CA GLU A 227 -22.90 -8.68 -11.83
C GLU A 227 -23.36 -7.34 -11.21
N ASP A 228 -22.43 -6.41 -11.02
CA ASP A 228 -22.66 -5.09 -10.44
C ASP A 228 -21.62 -4.07 -10.92
N LEU A 229 -21.82 -2.79 -10.59
CA LEU A 229 -20.87 -1.71 -10.93
C LEU A 229 -19.53 -1.85 -10.21
N PRO A 230 -19.44 -2.22 -8.92
CA PRO A 230 -18.19 -2.51 -8.26
C PRO A 230 -17.31 -3.54 -8.98
N ALA A 231 -17.90 -4.63 -9.47
CA ALA A 231 -17.18 -5.65 -10.25
C ALA A 231 -16.67 -5.10 -11.58
N PHE A 232 -17.48 -4.31 -12.29
CA PHE A 232 -17.07 -3.62 -13.50
C PHE A 232 -15.91 -2.66 -13.24
N TYR A 233 -16.04 -1.78 -12.24
CA TYR A 233 -14.99 -0.81 -11.91
C TYR A 233 -13.68 -1.49 -11.45
N GLY A 234 -13.78 -2.55 -10.65
CA GLY A 234 -12.61 -3.32 -10.23
C GLY A 234 -11.84 -3.91 -11.42
N THR A 235 -12.57 -4.50 -12.38
CA THR A 235 -11.96 -5.05 -13.60
C THR A 235 -11.32 -3.95 -14.46
N VAL A 236 -12.03 -2.86 -14.73
CA VAL A 236 -11.46 -1.77 -15.54
C VAL A 236 -10.24 -1.14 -14.83
N ALA A 237 -10.28 -0.97 -13.51
CA ALA A 237 -9.16 -0.45 -12.74
C ALA A 237 -7.94 -1.40 -12.77
N HIS A 238 -8.17 -2.71 -12.81
CA HIS A 238 -7.13 -3.73 -12.97
C HIS A 238 -6.43 -3.58 -14.33
N GLU A 239 -7.18 -3.52 -15.42
CA GLU A 239 -6.60 -3.36 -16.77
C GLU A 239 -5.91 -2.00 -16.96
N ILE A 240 -6.48 -0.91 -16.41
CA ILE A 240 -5.80 0.38 -16.36
C ILE A 240 -4.53 0.26 -15.50
N GLY A 241 -4.56 -0.50 -14.41
CA GLY A 241 -3.41 -0.82 -13.59
C GLY A 241 -2.26 -1.40 -14.41
N HIS A 242 -2.52 -2.40 -15.26
CA HIS A 242 -1.54 -2.95 -16.21
C HIS A 242 -1.00 -1.88 -17.16
N SER A 243 -1.89 -1.08 -17.74
CA SER A 243 -1.50 -0.04 -18.71
C SER A 243 -0.51 0.97 -18.12
N THR A 244 -0.60 1.27 -16.81
CA THR A 244 0.39 2.14 -16.15
C THR A 244 1.81 1.59 -16.18
N GLY A 245 2.00 0.31 -16.48
CA GLY A 245 3.31 -0.33 -16.60
C GLY A 245 4.02 -0.11 -17.92
N ALA A 246 3.38 0.55 -18.92
CA ALA A 246 4.00 0.86 -20.20
C ALA A 246 5.28 1.69 -20.04
N ALA A 247 6.16 1.61 -21.05
CA ALA A 247 7.51 2.21 -21.00
C ALA A 247 7.51 3.73 -20.88
N ASP A 248 6.51 4.40 -21.41
CA ASP A 248 6.30 5.85 -21.35
C ASP A 248 5.57 6.31 -20.07
N ARG A 249 5.18 5.38 -19.20
CA ARG A 249 4.48 5.62 -17.93
C ARG A 249 5.36 5.23 -16.76
N LEU A 250 5.11 4.11 -16.10
CA LEU A 250 5.90 3.66 -14.93
C LEU A 250 6.99 2.63 -15.28
N ASP A 251 7.12 2.23 -16.54
CA ASP A 251 8.14 1.32 -17.08
C ASP A 251 8.35 0.05 -16.20
N ARG A 252 7.24 -0.64 -15.90
CA ARG A 252 7.35 -1.87 -15.10
C ARG A 252 7.81 -3.04 -15.96
N SER A 253 8.84 -3.73 -15.49
CA SER A 253 9.43 -4.87 -16.21
C SER A 253 8.46 -6.04 -16.41
N GLY A 254 7.41 -6.15 -15.60
CA GLY A 254 6.32 -7.12 -15.77
C GLY A 254 5.47 -6.87 -17.02
N ILE A 255 5.46 -5.64 -17.52
CA ILE A 255 4.76 -5.24 -18.76
C ILE A 255 5.74 -5.09 -19.92
N THR A 256 6.85 -4.38 -19.73
CA THR A 256 7.75 -3.98 -20.83
C THR A 256 8.70 -5.08 -21.31
N LYS A 257 8.84 -6.18 -20.54
CA LYS A 257 9.62 -7.35 -20.98
C LYS A 257 8.69 -8.49 -21.39
N PRO A 258 9.11 -9.31 -22.37
CA PRO A 258 8.34 -10.49 -22.74
C PRO A 258 8.15 -11.42 -21.54
N ASN A 259 6.91 -11.65 -21.16
CA ASN A 259 6.53 -12.58 -20.09
C ASN A 259 5.62 -13.65 -20.66
N GLN A 260 5.93 -14.90 -20.36
CA GLN A 260 5.05 -15.99 -20.74
C GLN A 260 3.85 -16.03 -19.79
N PHE A 261 2.66 -16.17 -20.34
CA PHE A 261 1.43 -16.37 -19.57
C PHE A 261 1.62 -17.48 -18.53
N GLY A 262 1.20 -17.22 -17.30
CA GLY A 262 1.38 -18.13 -16.17
C GLY A 262 2.82 -18.26 -15.64
N SER A 263 3.78 -17.42 -16.08
CA SER A 263 5.13 -17.35 -15.48
C SER A 263 5.09 -16.68 -14.10
N VAL A 264 6.20 -16.79 -13.33
CA VAL A 264 6.36 -16.09 -12.05
C VAL A 264 6.29 -14.56 -12.24
N GLU A 265 6.90 -14.04 -13.28
CA GLU A 265 6.91 -12.58 -13.54
C GLU A 265 5.52 -12.09 -13.97
N TYR A 266 4.77 -12.90 -14.74
CA TYR A 266 3.37 -12.64 -15.06
C TYR A 266 2.52 -12.59 -13.76
N ALA A 267 2.63 -13.60 -12.90
CA ALA A 267 1.89 -13.65 -11.65
C ALA A 267 2.21 -12.47 -10.70
N LYS A 268 3.46 -11.98 -10.70
CA LYS A 268 3.84 -10.78 -9.95
C LYS A 268 3.20 -9.51 -10.51
N GLU A 269 3.05 -9.39 -11.82
CA GLU A 269 2.39 -8.23 -12.43
C GLU A 269 0.88 -8.26 -12.19
N GLU A 270 0.25 -9.42 -12.25
CA GLU A 270 -1.16 -9.60 -11.88
C GLU A 270 -1.42 -9.14 -10.43
N LEU A 271 -0.54 -9.50 -9.49
CA LEU A 271 -0.64 -9.02 -8.11
C LEU A 271 -0.55 -7.49 -8.01
N ARG A 272 0.27 -6.83 -8.85
CA ARG A 272 0.38 -5.38 -8.90
C ARG A 272 -0.89 -4.72 -9.43
N ALA A 273 -1.43 -5.25 -10.52
CA ALA A 273 -2.66 -4.73 -11.12
C ALA A 273 -3.85 -4.86 -10.16
N GLU A 274 -3.95 -6.02 -9.50
CA GLU A 274 -4.99 -6.29 -8.52
C GLU A 274 -4.93 -5.34 -7.31
N LEU A 275 -3.75 -5.19 -6.71
CA LEU A 275 -3.56 -4.26 -5.61
C LEU A 275 -3.78 -2.80 -6.04
N THR A 276 -3.54 -2.45 -7.31
CA THR A 276 -3.84 -1.12 -7.87
C THR A 276 -5.34 -0.87 -7.87
N ALA A 277 -6.13 -1.83 -8.37
CA ALA A 277 -7.58 -1.75 -8.35
C ALA A 277 -8.13 -1.62 -6.92
N MET A 278 -7.60 -2.43 -5.98
CA MET A 278 -7.94 -2.32 -4.55
C MET A 278 -7.66 -0.92 -3.99
N PHE A 279 -6.50 -0.34 -4.26
CA PHE A 279 -6.16 1.01 -3.77
C PHE A 279 -7.14 2.05 -4.29
N LEU A 280 -7.52 2.02 -5.56
CA LEU A 280 -8.49 2.94 -6.15
C LEU A 280 -9.87 2.77 -5.54
N GLN A 281 -10.36 1.54 -5.43
CA GLN A 281 -11.67 1.25 -4.84
C GLN A 281 -11.72 1.69 -3.36
N MET A 282 -10.67 1.40 -2.57
CA MET A 282 -10.58 1.85 -1.18
C MET A 282 -10.51 3.38 -1.03
N GLU A 283 -9.89 4.08 -1.98
CA GLU A 283 -9.70 5.53 -1.89
C GLU A 283 -10.98 6.29 -2.25
N TYR A 284 -11.78 5.76 -3.18
CA TYR A 284 -13.02 6.39 -3.63
C TYR A 284 -14.30 5.71 -3.13
N GLY A 285 -14.16 4.84 -2.14
CA GLY A 285 -15.32 4.23 -1.48
C GLY A 285 -16.12 3.29 -2.37
N VAL A 286 -15.50 2.66 -3.37
CA VAL A 286 -16.12 1.63 -4.19
C VAL A 286 -16.02 0.30 -3.47
N GLN A 287 -17.14 -0.42 -3.40
CA GLN A 287 -17.16 -1.73 -2.75
C GLN A 287 -16.17 -2.68 -3.42
N LEU A 288 -15.34 -3.35 -2.61
CA LEU A 288 -14.48 -4.42 -3.10
C LEU A 288 -15.32 -5.68 -3.31
N ASN A 289 -15.21 -6.30 -4.48
CA ASN A 289 -15.76 -7.63 -4.66
C ASN A 289 -14.89 -8.65 -3.89
N TYR A 290 -15.10 -8.71 -2.58
CA TYR A 290 -14.34 -9.60 -1.69
C TYR A 290 -14.41 -11.07 -2.10
N LYS A 291 -15.52 -11.52 -2.70
CA LYS A 291 -15.64 -12.91 -3.19
C LYS A 291 -14.57 -13.19 -4.23
N ASN A 292 -14.33 -12.27 -5.14
CA ASN A 292 -13.29 -12.38 -6.14
C ASN A 292 -11.89 -12.16 -5.53
N HIS A 293 -11.69 -11.11 -4.75
CA HIS A 293 -10.41 -10.82 -4.11
C HIS A 293 -10.03 -11.84 -3.03
N ILE A 294 -10.99 -12.44 -2.33
CA ILE A 294 -10.74 -13.50 -1.33
C ILE A 294 -10.68 -14.88 -1.97
N ALA A 295 -11.47 -15.18 -3.00
CA ALA A 295 -11.25 -16.34 -3.85
C ALA A 295 -9.83 -16.34 -4.42
N TYR A 296 -9.35 -15.19 -4.78
CA TYR A 296 -7.98 -14.85 -5.08
C TYR A 296 -7.01 -15.29 -3.97
N LEU A 297 -7.23 -14.87 -2.76
CA LEU A 297 -6.40 -15.22 -1.61
C LEU A 297 -6.59 -16.69 -1.18
N GLN A 298 -7.78 -17.28 -1.40
CA GLN A 298 -8.09 -18.65 -1.01
C GLN A 298 -7.57 -19.72 -1.98
N SER A 299 -7.41 -19.38 -3.24
CA SER A 299 -6.77 -20.29 -4.17
C SER A 299 -5.32 -20.61 -3.76
N TRP A 300 -4.75 -19.77 -2.86
CA TRP A 300 -3.44 -20.04 -2.25
C TRP A 300 -3.44 -21.25 -1.31
N SER A 301 -4.61 -21.71 -0.84
CA SER A 301 -4.68 -22.69 0.25
C SER A 301 -5.39 -23.99 -0.08
N LYS A 302 -6.12 -24.07 -1.18
CA LYS A 302 -6.90 -25.28 -1.53
C LYS A 302 -6.74 -25.57 -3.02
N GLY A 303 -6.21 -26.74 -3.35
CA GLY A 303 -6.33 -27.33 -4.67
C GLY A 303 -7.80 -27.37 -5.08
N LEU A 304 -8.26 -26.40 -5.84
CA LEU A 304 -9.65 -26.21 -6.25
C LEU A 304 -9.99 -27.02 -7.50
N LYS A 305 -11.26 -27.32 -7.67
CA LYS A 305 -11.83 -28.18 -8.68
C LYS A 305 -11.78 -27.59 -10.10
N LYS A 306 -11.61 -28.44 -11.04
CA LYS A 306 -11.23 -28.47 -12.44
C LYS A 306 -11.89 -27.55 -13.48
N ASP A 307 -12.62 -26.49 -13.19
CA ASP A 307 -13.38 -25.78 -14.25
C ASP A 307 -12.80 -24.45 -14.75
N ASP A 308 -11.76 -23.87 -14.08
CA ASP A 308 -11.06 -22.64 -14.53
C ASP A 308 -9.55 -22.78 -14.38
N GLN A 309 -8.94 -23.65 -15.17
CA GLN A 309 -7.51 -24.02 -15.06
C GLN A 309 -6.50 -22.87 -15.24
N ALA A 310 -6.86 -21.80 -15.93
CA ALA A 310 -5.90 -20.71 -16.20
C ALA A 310 -5.76 -19.74 -15.03
N GLN A 311 -6.85 -19.36 -14.37
CA GLN A 311 -6.83 -18.52 -13.17
C GLN A 311 -6.30 -19.25 -11.95
N GLU A 312 -6.67 -20.52 -11.76
CA GLU A 312 -6.21 -21.37 -10.67
C GLU A 312 -4.67 -21.45 -10.60
N ASN A 313 -3.99 -21.53 -11.73
CA ASN A 313 -2.52 -21.59 -11.80
C ASN A 313 -1.81 -20.29 -11.38
N ILE A 314 -2.45 -19.13 -11.53
CA ILE A 314 -1.87 -17.83 -11.13
C ILE A 314 -1.89 -17.69 -9.61
N TYR A 315 -2.96 -18.10 -8.97
CA TYR A 315 -3.18 -17.94 -7.53
C TYR A 315 -2.32 -18.89 -6.68
N GLU A 316 -2.18 -20.14 -7.10
CA GLU A 316 -1.21 -21.04 -6.50
C GLU A 316 0.20 -20.48 -6.55
N LYS A 317 0.57 -19.86 -7.68
CA LYS A 317 1.87 -19.19 -7.83
C LYS A 317 2.08 -18.02 -6.90
N TRP A 318 1.06 -17.23 -6.58
CA TRP A 318 1.22 -16.16 -5.61
C TRP A 318 1.56 -16.68 -4.22
N GLY A 319 0.90 -17.75 -3.77
CA GLY A 319 1.26 -18.43 -2.53
C GLY A 319 2.72 -18.86 -2.52
N GLU A 320 3.17 -19.52 -3.58
CA GLU A 320 4.56 -19.93 -3.74
C GLU A 320 5.54 -18.74 -3.78
N ILE A 321 5.20 -17.69 -4.52
CA ILE A 321 6.02 -16.46 -4.63
C ILE A 321 6.15 -15.79 -3.27
N LEU A 322 5.05 -15.60 -2.54
CA LEU A 322 5.06 -14.90 -1.26
C LEU A 322 5.72 -15.72 -0.14
N LEU A 323 5.57 -17.03 -0.14
CA LEU A 323 6.30 -17.92 0.77
C LEU A 323 7.79 -17.99 0.42
N GLY A 324 8.14 -17.94 -0.87
CA GLY A 324 9.52 -17.94 -1.35
C GLY A 324 10.25 -16.60 -1.16
N ASP A 325 9.57 -15.48 -1.38
CA ASP A 325 10.07 -14.12 -1.10
C ASP A 325 9.04 -13.27 -0.36
N PRO A 326 9.05 -13.25 0.97
CA PRO A 326 8.14 -12.43 1.77
C PRO A 326 8.24 -10.91 1.49
N ASN A 327 9.28 -10.47 0.79
CA ASN A 327 9.41 -9.08 0.39
C ASN A 327 8.59 -8.75 -0.87
N GLU A 328 8.13 -9.75 -1.62
CA GLU A 328 7.38 -9.52 -2.86
C GLU A 328 6.04 -8.83 -2.62
N LEU A 329 5.31 -9.19 -1.57
CA LEU A 329 4.09 -8.47 -1.18
C LEU A 329 4.37 -6.98 -0.94
N ALA A 330 5.47 -6.65 -0.25
CA ALA A 330 5.83 -5.27 0.00
C ALA A 330 6.24 -4.53 -1.28
N LYS A 331 6.92 -5.19 -2.21
CA LYS A 331 7.26 -4.63 -3.52
C LYS A 331 5.98 -4.39 -4.33
N ALA A 332 5.14 -5.41 -4.45
CA ALA A 332 3.89 -5.33 -5.20
C ALA A 332 2.96 -4.23 -4.66
N ALA A 333 2.78 -4.15 -3.34
CA ALA A 333 1.96 -3.11 -2.72
C ALA A 333 2.51 -1.70 -2.94
N ASN A 334 3.84 -1.51 -2.90
CA ASN A 334 4.46 -0.22 -3.16
C ASN A 334 4.36 0.18 -4.64
N ASP A 335 4.51 -0.76 -5.56
CA ASP A 335 4.38 -0.50 -7.00
C ASP A 335 2.91 -0.23 -7.37
N ALA A 336 1.98 -0.98 -6.79
CA ALA A 336 0.54 -0.78 -6.96
C ALA A 336 0.06 0.58 -6.43
N ASP A 337 0.57 1.02 -5.28
CA ASP A 337 0.24 2.36 -4.75
C ASP A 337 0.76 3.47 -5.67
N LYS A 338 1.97 3.33 -6.24
CA LYS A 338 2.48 4.27 -7.25
C LYS A 338 1.59 4.29 -8.50
N ALA A 339 1.13 3.12 -8.96
CA ALA A 339 0.22 3.01 -10.08
C ALA A 339 -1.14 3.67 -9.78
N ALA A 340 -1.69 3.44 -8.60
CA ALA A 340 -2.91 4.11 -8.15
C ALA A 340 -2.74 5.64 -8.09
N GLN A 341 -1.64 6.15 -7.50
CA GLN A 341 -1.36 7.58 -7.45
C GLN A 341 -1.14 8.19 -8.85
N TYR A 342 -0.54 7.43 -9.77
CA TYR A 342 -0.44 7.82 -11.18
C TYR A 342 -1.82 8.00 -11.80
N ILE A 343 -2.71 7.02 -11.65
CA ILE A 343 -4.08 7.05 -12.15
C ILE A 343 -4.86 8.22 -11.54
N ILE A 344 -4.78 8.38 -10.21
CA ILE A 344 -5.44 9.47 -9.49
C ILE A 344 -5.05 10.83 -10.06
N SER A 345 -3.75 11.09 -10.15
CA SER A 345 -3.25 12.39 -10.57
C SER A 345 -3.46 12.69 -12.07
N ARG A 346 -3.48 11.66 -12.91
CA ARG A 346 -3.49 11.81 -14.37
C ARG A 346 -4.86 11.58 -14.99
N MET A 347 -5.71 10.78 -14.36
CA MET A 347 -6.98 10.35 -14.95
C MET A 347 -8.19 10.82 -14.11
N ILE A 348 -8.10 10.81 -12.77
CA ILE A 348 -9.23 11.16 -11.91
C ILE A 348 -9.22 12.65 -11.57
N GLU A 349 -8.12 13.16 -11.02
CA GLU A 349 -8.05 14.51 -10.44
C GLU A 349 -7.38 15.56 -11.35
N LYS A 350 -6.98 15.17 -12.55
CA LYS A 350 -6.15 15.97 -13.47
C LYS A 350 -6.67 17.37 -13.73
N ASN A 351 -7.88 17.69 -13.77
CA ASN A 351 -8.41 19.01 -14.09
C ASN A 351 -9.42 19.52 -13.06
N LEU A 352 -9.43 18.88 -11.87
CA LEU A 352 -10.40 19.19 -10.82
C LEU A 352 -9.86 20.29 -9.90
N THR A 353 -10.78 21.11 -9.38
CA THR A 353 -10.50 22.03 -8.29
C THR A 353 -10.40 21.28 -6.97
N LYS A 354 -9.87 21.93 -5.93
CA LYS A 354 -9.79 21.33 -4.58
C LYS A 354 -11.17 20.97 -4.03
N GLU A 355 -12.17 21.77 -4.32
CA GLU A 355 -13.55 21.56 -3.92
C GLU A 355 -14.13 20.31 -4.60
N GLN A 356 -13.92 20.15 -5.91
CA GLN A 356 -14.35 18.97 -6.65
C GLN A 356 -13.65 17.69 -6.17
N ILE A 357 -12.35 17.77 -5.84
CA ILE A 357 -11.62 16.64 -5.24
C ILE A 357 -12.20 16.27 -3.87
N ALA A 358 -12.55 17.26 -3.04
CA ALA A 358 -13.18 17.02 -1.75
C ALA A 358 -14.55 16.34 -1.89
N GLU A 359 -15.33 16.67 -2.91
CA GLU A 359 -16.60 16.00 -3.23
C GLU A 359 -16.40 14.53 -3.62
N LEU A 360 -15.32 14.20 -4.34
CA LEU A 360 -14.97 12.81 -4.67
C LEU A 360 -14.51 12.00 -3.45
N ARG A 361 -14.07 12.65 -2.39
CA ARG A 361 -13.49 12.04 -1.18
C ARG A 361 -14.15 12.55 0.10
N PRO A 362 -15.46 12.39 0.26
CA PRO A 362 -16.20 12.97 1.40
C PRO A 362 -15.70 12.48 2.76
N MET A 363 -15.09 11.28 2.81
CA MET A 363 -14.50 10.74 4.04
C MET A 363 -13.25 11.50 4.52
N ASP A 364 -12.61 12.31 3.67
CA ASP A 364 -11.42 13.08 4.05
C ASP A 364 -11.77 14.35 4.84
N GLU A 365 -13.01 14.81 4.78
CA GLU A 365 -13.51 15.99 5.47
C GLU A 365 -13.99 15.69 6.92
N GLN A 366 -13.99 14.43 7.35
CA GLN A 366 -14.42 14.08 8.71
C GLN A 366 -13.45 14.64 9.75
N LYS A 367 -14.02 15.37 10.73
CA LYS A 367 -13.24 15.94 11.83
C LYS A 367 -12.94 14.92 12.90
N VAL A 368 -11.74 14.99 13.43
CA VAL A 368 -11.36 14.24 14.64
C VAL A 368 -11.98 14.92 15.84
N VAL A 369 -12.79 14.19 16.60
CA VAL A 369 -13.45 14.66 17.81
C VAL A 369 -12.93 13.86 19.02
N LEU A 370 -12.64 14.60 20.11
CA LEU A 370 -12.14 14.02 21.36
C LEU A 370 -13.25 14.00 22.39
N THR A 371 -13.50 12.86 23.02
CA THR A 371 -14.56 12.71 24.04
C THR A 371 -14.25 13.45 25.35
N SER A 372 -12.98 13.82 25.55
CA SER A 372 -12.53 14.63 26.68
C SER A 372 -12.97 16.09 26.64
N GLY A 373 -13.54 16.56 25.53
CA GLY A 373 -13.85 17.97 25.30
C GLY A 373 -12.63 18.84 24.98
N LYS A 374 -11.42 18.29 24.92
CA LYS A 374 -10.21 19.00 24.52
C LYS A 374 -10.31 19.34 23.02
N LYS A 375 -9.94 20.55 22.67
CA LYS A 375 -9.94 20.98 21.26
C LYS A 375 -8.71 20.47 20.54
N VAL A 376 -8.93 19.89 19.35
CA VAL A 376 -7.86 19.35 18.49
C VAL A 376 -6.86 20.44 18.11
N GLU A 377 -7.31 21.69 17.95
CA GLU A 377 -6.51 22.87 17.60
C GLU A 377 -5.44 23.23 18.65
N GLU A 378 -5.60 22.77 19.90
CA GLU A 378 -4.67 23.03 21.00
C GLU A 378 -3.53 22.00 21.10
N ILE A 379 -3.48 21.02 20.20
CA ILE A 379 -2.53 19.93 20.28
C ILE A 379 -1.30 20.21 19.42
N ASP A 380 -0.11 20.16 20.03
CA ASP A 380 1.14 20.30 19.28
C ASP A 380 1.46 19.01 18.48
N VAL A 381 1.17 19.04 17.17
CA VAL A 381 1.43 17.93 16.23
C VAL A 381 2.84 17.94 15.65
N ASN A 382 3.63 19.00 15.87
CA ASN A 382 4.92 19.19 15.19
C ASN A 382 6.09 18.57 15.97
N THR A 383 5.96 18.35 17.27
CA THR A 383 7.02 17.71 18.04
C THR A 383 7.21 16.24 17.62
N LYS A 384 8.47 15.80 17.56
CA LYS A 384 8.81 14.38 17.36
C LYS A 384 8.18 13.55 18.48
N GLU A 385 7.29 12.66 18.11
CA GLU A 385 6.46 11.92 19.08
C GLU A 385 7.13 10.70 19.66
N GLN A 386 7.87 10.00 18.86
CA GLN A 386 8.40 8.70 19.23
C GLN A 386 9.72 8.46 18.52
N LYS A 387 10.69 7.89 19.26
CA LYS A 387 11.80 7.21 18.62
C LYS A 387 11.28 5.92 17.99
N PRO A 388 11.81 5.51 16.84
CA PRO A 388 11.44 4.21 16.28
C PRO A 388 11.76 3.11 17.30
N VAL A 389 10.93 2.09 17.39
CA VAL A 389 11.19 0.91 18.24
C VAL A 389 12.45 0.19 17.77
N LYS A 390 12.77 0.32 16.48
CA LYS A 390 13.96 -0.25 15.86
C LYS A 390 14.27 0.49 14.57
N THR A 391 15.57 0.71 14.30
CA THR A 391 16.09 1.20 13.01
C THR A 391 16.99 0.16 12.39
N LEU A 392 16.74 -0.20 11.14
CA LEU A 392 17.60 -1.09 10.36
C LEU A 392 18.23 -0.32 9.21
N GLN A 393 19.56 -0.28 9.15
CA GLN A 393 20.30 0.30 8.03
C GLN A 393 20.57 -0.79 6.99
N LEU A 394 20.16 -0.58 5.76
CA LEU A 394 20.21 -1.54 4.66
C LEU A 394 21.42 -1.29 3.73
N GLY A 395 22.57 -0.90 4.28
CA GLY A 395 23.80 -0.72 3.49
C GLY A 395 24.51 -2.05 3.22
N ASN A 396 25.08 -2.22 2.01
CA ASN A 396 25.82 -3.41 1.60
C ASN A 396 26.84 -3.83 2.64
N SER A 397 26.68 -5.01 3.21
CA SER A 397 27.75 -5.72 3.85
C SER A 397 28.72 -6.17 2.74
N GLN A 398 29.80 -5.44 2.51
CA GLN A 398 30.91 -6.01 1.77
C GLN A 398 31.29 -7.31 2.50
N LYS A 399 31.10 -8.45 1.82
CA LYS A 399 31.64 -9.73 2.28
C LYS A 399 33.13 -9.54 2.47
N ARG A 400 33.59 -9.41 3.72
CA ARG A 400 34.98 -9.55 4.05
C ARG A 400 35.38 -10.98 3.66
N GLY A 401 36.01 -11.11 2.51
CA GLY A 401 36.62 -12.37 2.10
C GLY A 401 37.60 -12.80 3.18
N LYS A 402 37.24 -13.84 3.92
CA LYS A 402 38.24 -14.55 4.74
C LYS A 402 39.25 -15.17 3.78
N LYS A 403 40.40 -14.53 3.62
CA LYS A 403 41.57 -15.25 3.13
C LYS A 403 41.91 -16.33 4.18
N ARG A 404 41.65 -17.59 3.79
CA ARG A 404 42.26 -18.72 4.49
C ARG A 404 43.75 -18.68 4.19
N LYS A 405 44.56 -18.64 5.25
CA LYS A 405 45.95 -19.07 5.19
C LYS A 405 45.98 -20.56 5.17
#